data_172d1f0d2010b59c8415a06199599906
#
_entry.id   172d1f0d2010b59c8415a06199599906
#
_cell.length_a   1.000
_cell.length_b   1.000
_cell.length_c   1.000
_cell.angle_alpha   90.00
_cell.angle_beta   90.00
_cell.angle_gamma   90.00
#
_symmetry.space_group_name_H-M   'P 1'
#
loop_
_entity.id
_entity.type
_entity.pdbx_description
1 polymer ?
#
loop_
_entity_poly.entity_id
_entity_poly.type
_entity_poly.pdbx_seq_one_letter_code
_entity_poly.pdbx_strand_id
1 'polypeptide(L)'
;MIDKGPSARSIQIELNPFTLVGATTRSGLLTSPLRARFGINCHLEYYDHAVLTHIIKRSAKLLCVPCTHEAATEIAMRSRGTPRIGNALLRRVRDFAQVKGSGSIDLEIARYSLEALNIDKYGLDEIDNKILSVIIDKFKGGPVGLTTIATALGEDPGTLEEVYEPYLIKEGFIKRTPRGREVTDLAYTCLLYTSP
;
A
#
# COMPACT_ATOMS: atom_id res chain seq x y z
N MET A 1 29.94 -13.57 -0.82
CA MET A 1 30.53 -14.34 -1.94
C MET A 1 31.18 -13.34 -2.86
N ILE A 2 32.47 -13.53 -3.14
CA ILE A 2 33.25 -12.60 -3.99
C ILE A 2 33.16 -13.03 -5.47
N ASP A 3 32.79 -14.31 -5.74
CA ASP A 3 32.62 -14.85 -7.09
C ASP A 3 31.42 -15.77 -7.20
N LYS A 4 30.83 -15.88 -8.41
CA LYS A 4 29.77 -16.82 -8.73
C LYS A 4 30.35 -17.96 -9.56
N GLY A 5 30.32 -19.20 -9.06
CA GLY A 5 30.76 -20.38 -9.81
C GLY A 5 31.33 -21.47 -8.91
N PRO A 6 31.74 -22.62 -9.51
CA PRO A 6 32.33 -23.74 -8.76
C PRO A 6 33.65 -23.43 -8.02
N SER A 7 34.30 -22.33 -8.41
CA SER A 7 35.54 -21.85 -7.81
C SER A 7 35.36 -20.68 -6.85
N ALA A 8 34.12 -20.40 -6.42
CA ALA A 8 33.84 -19.28 -5.53
C ALA A 8 34.56 -19.44 -4.19
N ARG A 9 35.38 -18.47 -3.83
CA ARG A 9 36.08 -18.44 -2.54
C ARG A 9 35.17 -17.89 -1.49
N SER A 10 34.97 -18.64 -0.39
CA SER A 10 34.24 -18.17 0.80
C SER A 10 35.28 -17.69 1.83
N ILE A 11 35.06 -16.48 2.35
CA ILE A 11 35.86 -15.96 3.47
C ILE A 11 34.92 -16.04 4.70
N GLN A 12 35.37 -16.71 5.75
CA GLN A 12 34.72 -16.74 7.03
C GLN A 12 35.24 -15.59 7.88
N ILE A 13 34.33 -14.75 8.37
CA ILE A 13 34.66 -13.63 9.25
C ILE A 13 34.04 -13.92 10.61
N GLU A 14 34.83 -13.82 11.67
CA GLU A 14 34.31 -13.87 13.04
C GLU A 14 33.60 -12.58 13.38
N LEU A 15 32.37 -12.72 13.89
CA LEU A 15 31.52 -11.60 14.33
C LEU A 15 31.32 -11.70 15.85
N ASN A 16 31.28 -10.55 16.50
CA ASN A 16 30.82 -10.48 17.87
C ASN A 16 29.36 -10.99 17.98
N PRO A 17 28.94 -11.49 19.16
CA PRO A 17 27.55 -11.89 19.36
C PRO A 17 26.57 -10.76 18.97
N PHE A 18 25.58 -11.09 18.18
CA PHE A 18 24.58 -10.12 17.68
C PHE A 18 23.20 -10.77 17.60
N THR A 19 22.16 -9.94 17.58
CA THR A 19 20.81 -10.36 17.29
C THR A 19 20.48 -10.07 15.82
N LEU A 20 20.12 -11.12 15.08
CA LEU A 20 19.71 -10.98 13.69
C LEU A 20 18.20 -10.76 13.61
N VAL A 21 17.79 -9.65 12.99
CA VAL A 21 16.39 -9.36 12.67
C VAL A 21 16.25 -9.31 11.14
N GLY A 22 15.31 -10.06 10.62
CA GLY A 22 14.97 -10.10 9.19
C GLY A 22 13.52 -9.74 8.97
N ALA A 23 13.21 -9.10 7.85
CA ALA A 23 11.84 -8.84 7.40
C ALA A 23 11.72 -9.15 5.91
N THR A 24 10.59 -9.71 5.51
CA THR A 24 10.29 -10.03 4.11
C THR A 24 8.80 -9.98 3.87
N THR A 25 8.40 -9.56 2.69
CA THR A 25 7.01 -9.70 2.20
C THR A 25 6.76 -11.07 1.56
N ARG A 26 7.82 -11.83 1.28
CA ARG A 26 7.79 -13.11 0.56
C ARG A 26 8.40 -14.23 1.42
N SER A 27 7.75 -14.56 2.53
CA SER A 27 8.21 -15.63 3.43
C SER A 27 8.34 -17.00 2.75
N GLY A 28 7.56 -17.26 1.70
CA GLY A 28 7.63 -18.48 0.89
C GLY A 28 8.93 -18.65 0.09
N LEU A 29 9.66 -17.57 -0.19
CA LEU A 29 10.96 -17.62 -0.88
C LEU A 29 12.13 -17.93 0.06
N LEU A 30 11.91 -17.88 1.38
CA LEU A 30 12.93 -18.25 2.35
C LEU A 30 13.09 -19.76 2.37
N THR A 31 14.33 -20.22 2.22
CA THR A 31 14.65 -21.64 2.34
C THR A 31 14.35 -22.16 3.75
N SER A 32 13.96 -23.43 3.85
CA SER A 32 13.65 -24.05 5.15
C SER A 32 14.81 -23.95 6.15
N PRO A 33 16.09 -24.15 5.77
CA PRO A 33 17.21 -23.99 6.69
C PRO A 33 17.38 -22.55 7.20
N LEU A 34 17.13 -21.54 6.36
CA LEU A 34 17.19 -20.15 6.78
C LEU A 34 16.07 -19.83 7.76
N ARG A 35 14.86 -20.28 7.46
CA ARG A 35 13.67 -20.06 8.31
C ARG A 35 13.83 -20.70 9.69
N ALA A 36 14.41 -21.92 9.74
CA ALA A 36 14.66 -22.64 10.99
C ALA A 36 15.71 -21.97 11.91
N ARG A 37 16.54 -21.08 11.38
CA ARG A 37 17.53 -20.33 12.18
C ARG A 37 16.94 -19.13 12.92
N PHE A 38 15.74 -18.68 12.56
CA PHE A 38 15.03 -17.64 13.30
C PHE A 38 14.18 -18.30 14.39
N GLY A 39 14.52 -18.06 15.66
CA GLY A 39 13.80 -18.62 16.82
C GLY A 39 12.43 -17.99 17.03
N ILE A 40 12.19 -16.78 16.50
CA ILE A 40 10.95 -16.04 16.64
C ILE A 40 10.47 -15.64 15.24
N ASN A 41 9.27 -16.05 14.88
CA ASN A 41 8.61 -15.67 13.63
C ASN A 41 7.35 -14.86 13.97
N CYS A 42 7.32 -13.62 13.51
CA CYS A 42 6.17 -12.73 13.69
C CYS A 42 5.48 -12.51 12.34
N HIS A 43 4.17 -12.61 12.32
CA HIS A 43 3.35 -12.18 11.19
C HIS A 43 2.81 -10.79 11.50
N LEU A 44 3.05 -9.83 10.61
CA LEU A 44 2.57 -8.46 10.74
C LEU A 44 1.32 -8.28 9.89
N GLU A 45 0.24 -7.85 10.51
CA GLU A 45 -1.02 -7.55 9.85
C GLU A 45 -1.15 -6.04 9.58
N TYR A 46 -2.13 -5.69 8.76
CA TYR A 46 -2.50 -4.29 8.55
C TYR A 46 -3.09 -3.71 9.83
N TYR A 47 -2.82 -2.44 10.07
CA TYR A 47 -3.38 -1.71 11.20
C TYR A 47 -4.85 -1.36 10.94
N ASP A 48 -5.66 -1.38 11.98
CA ASP A 48 -7.00 -0.81 11.94
C ASP A 48 -6.98 0.72 11.89
N HIS A 49 -8.11 1.32 11.54
CA HIS A 49 -8.20 2.77 11.40
C HIS A 49 -8.03 3.52 12.72
N ALA A 50 -8.42 2.94 13.86
CA ALA A 50 -8.29 3.56 15.16
C ALA A 50 -6.82 3.67 15.56
N VAL A 51 -6.05 2.60 15.41
CA VAL A 51 -4.60 2.61 15.67
C VAL A 51 -3.89 3.54 14.70
N LEU A 52 -4.24 3.54 13.40
CA LEU A 52 -3.67 4.48 12.43
C LEU A 52 -3.97 5.93 12.77
N THR A 53 -5.17 6.24 13.25
CA THR A 53 -5.53 7.59 13.72
C THR A 53 -4.61 8.04 14.84
N HIS A 54 -4.32 7.17 15.81
CA HIS A 54 -3.36 7.46 16.87
C HIS A 54 -1.95 7.71 16.35
N ILE A 55 -1.49 6.89 15.41
CA ILE A 55 -0.18 7.04 14.76
C ILE A 55 -0.09 8.38 14.02
N ILE A 56 -1.12 8.75 13.25
CA ILE A 56 -1.17 10.01 12.51
C ILE A 56 -1.17 11.21 13.47
N LYS A 57 -1.96 11.18 14.54
CA LYS A 57 -1.96 12.23 15.57
C LYS A 57 -0.60 12.39 16.23
N ARG A 58 0.07 11.28 16.57
CA ARG A 58 1.44 11.31 17.10
C ARG A 58 2.40 11.92 16.09
N SER A 59 2.32 11.52 14.83
CA SER A 59 3.18 12.02 13.76
C SER A 59 2.93 13.51 13.47
N ALA A 60 1.68 13.98 13.52
CA ALA A 60 1.35 15.40 13.40
C ALA A 60 2.00 16.23 14.52
N LYS A 61 2.00 15.74 15.77
CA LYS A 61 2.71 16.39 16.87
C LYS A 61 4.22 16.50 16.63
N LEU A 62 4.84 15.41 16.11
CA LEU A 62 6.28 15.40 15.80
C LEU A 62 6.61 16.37 14.63
N LEU A 63 5.67 16.59 13.72
CA LEU A 63 5.80 17.54 12.63
C LEU A 63 5.42 18.97 13.06
N CYS A 64 5.07 19.19 14.33
CA CYS A 64 4.63 20.47 14.88
C CYS A 64 3.46 21.09 14.10
N VAL A 65 2.51 20.25 13.63
CA VAL A 65 1.31 20.71 12.92
C VAL A 65 0.06 20.35 13.74
N PRO A 66 -0.83 21.32 14.04
CA PRO A 66 -2.12 21.03 14.63
C PRO A 66 -2.94 20.15 13.69
N CYS A 67 -3.53 19.07 14.23
CA CYS A 67 -4.35 18.14 13.47
C CYS A 67 -5.55 17.71 14.31
N THR A 68 -6.76 17.93 13.82
CA THR A 68 -7.97 17.51 14.51
C THR A 68 -8.12 15.99 14.53
N HIS A 69 -8.97 15.46 15.38
CA HIS A 69 -9.19 14.01 15.44
C HIS A 69 -9.86 13.50 14.16
N GLU A 70 -10.84 14.24 13.69
CA GLU A 70 -11.60 13.94 12.48
C GLU A 70 -10.71 13.90 11.23
N ALA A 71 -9.80 14.88 11.11
CA ALA A 71 -8.82 14.93 10.01
C ALA A 71 -7.85 13.73 10.07
N ALA A 72 -7.36 13.41 11.27
CA ALA A 72 -6.48 12.25 11.44
C ALA A 72 -7.20 10.93 11.10
N THR A 73 -8.48 10.82 11.45
CA THR A 73 -9.32 9.66 11.09
C THR A 73 -9.55 9.57 9.59
N GLU A 74 -9.85 10.69 8.93
CA GLU A 74 -10.02 10.74 7.48
C GLU A 74 -8.75 10.29 6.73
N ILE A 75 -7.56 10.75 7.19
CA ILE A 75 -6.28 10.31 6.63
C ILE A 75 -6.05 8.81 6.92
N ALA A 76 -6.39 8.33 8.13
CA ALA A 76 -6.23 6.94 8.52
C ALA A 76 -7.07 5.99 7.65
N MET A 77 -8.31 6.35 7.36
CA MET A 77 -9.22 5.57 6.52
C MET A 77 -8.66 5.36 5.10
N ARG A 78 -7.95 6.37 4.55
CA ARG A 78 -7.35 6.29 3.22
C ARG A 78 -5.90 5.78 3.22
N SER A 79 -5.38 5.30 4.39
CA SER A 79 -3.99 4.87 4.56
C SER A 79 -3.75 3.38 4.26
N ARG A 80 -4.71 2.67 3.72
CA ARG A 80 -4.61 1.25 3.33
C ARG A 80 -4.10 0.33 4.45
N GLY A 81 -4.37 0.65 5.71
CA GLY A 81 -3.90 -0.12 6.85
C GLY A 81 -2.39 0.00 7.13
N THR A 82 -1.66 0.94 6.52
CA THR A 82 -0.21 1.05 6.67
C THR A 82 0.26 2.40 7.19
N PRO A 83 1.06 2.44 8.29
CA PRO A 83 1.60 3.69 8.83
C PRO A 83 2.48 4.47 7.85
N ARG A 84 3.16 3.77 6.93
CA ARG A 84 3.99 4.41 5.90
C ARG A 84 3.16 5.28 4.98
N ILE A 85 2.03 4.75 4.48
CA ILE A 85 1.11 5.51 3.62
C ILE A 85 0.48 6.64 4.43
N GLY A 86 -0.05 6.37 5.62
CA GLY A 86 -0.65 7.38 6.48
C GLY A 86 0.28 8.55 6.78
N ASN A 87 1.55 8.29 7.07
CA ASN A 87 2.54 9.34 7.28
C ASN A 87 2.92 10.09 5.98
N ALA A 88 2.88 9.42 4.83
CA ALA A 88 3.10 10.08 3.55
C ALA A 88 1.93 11.03 3.24
N LEU A 89 0.69 10.57 3.41
CA LEU A 89 -0.52 11.39 3.25
C LEU A 89 -0.53 12.59 4.22
N LEU A 90 -0.23 12.36 5.50
CA LEU A 90 -0.15 13.43 6.51
C LEU A 90 0.82 14.53 6.08
N ARG A 91 1.99 14.20 5.56
CA ARG A 91 2.94 15.21 5.07
C ARG A 91 2.38 16.02 3.90
N ARG A 92 1.70 15.37 2.95
CA ARG A 92 1.06 16.08 1.84
C ARG A 92 -0.08 16.97 2.31
N VAL A 93 -0.97 16.47 3.16
CA VAL A 93 -2.06 17.25 3.74
C VAL A 93 -1.53 18.45 4.52
N ARG A 94 -0.42 18.30 5.26
CA ARG A 94 0.26 19.43 5.92
C ARG A 94 0.70 20.48 4.91
N ASP A 95 1.30 20.08 3.79
CA ASP A 95 1.76 21.01 2.77
C ASP A 95 0.58 21.82 2.20
N PHE A 96 -0.57 21.16 1.97
CA PHE A 96 -1.80 21.87 1.59
C PHE A 96 -2.31 22.81 2.69
N ALA A 97 -2.30 22.38 3.96
CA ALA A 97 -2.71 23.21 5.09
C ALA A 97 -1.86 24.49 5.22
N GLN A 98 -0.57 24.39 4.95
CA GLN A 98 0.34 25.53 4.98
C GLN A 98 0.13 26.50 3.82
N VAL A 99 -0.20 26.00 2.63
CA VAL A 99 -0.31 26.83 1.41
C VAL A 99 -1.72 27.39 1.24
N LYS A 100 -2.75 26.63 1.54
CA LYS A 100 -4.16 26.99 1.28
C LYS A 100 -5.00 27.19 2.55
N GLY A 101 -4.52 26.74 3.70
CA GLY A 101 -5.22 26.83 4.98
C GLY A 101 -4.53 27.76 5.98
N SER A 102 -4.91 27.61 7.24
CA SER A 102 -4.35 28.36 8.39
C SER A 102 -3.06 27.74 8.95
N GLY A 103 -2.51 26.68 8.32
CA GLY A 103 -1.41 25.89 8.84
C GLY A 103 -1.85 24.77 9.79
N SER A 104 -3.16 24.64 10.05
CA SER A 104 -3.75 23.54 10.81
C SER A 104 -4.48 22.56 9.89
N ILE A 105 -4.46 21.27 10.23
CA ILE A 105 -5.13 20.22 9.50
C ILE A 105 -6.48 19.96 10.17
N ASP A 106 -7.54 20.51 9.61
CA ASP A 106 -8.92 20.18 9.93
C ASP A 106 -9.51 19.20 8.90
N LEU A 107 -10.76 18.79 9.09
CA LEU A 107 -11.42 17.82 8.22
C LEU A 107 -11.59 18.33 6.79
N GLU A 108 -11.85 19.62 6.62
CA GLU A 108 -12.07 20.23 5.31
C GLU A 108 -10.79 20.23 4.50
N ILE A 109 -9.69 20.72 5.07
CA ILE A 109 -8.39 20.71 4.39
C ILE A 109 -7.89 19.28 4.14
N ALA A 110 -8.16 18.33 5.05
CA ALA A 110 -7.80 16.95 4.85
C ALA A 110 -8.53 16.34 3.64
N ARG A 111 -9.85 16.50 3.53
CA ARG A 111 -10.64 16.03 2.39
C ARG A 111 -10.21 16.68 1.08
N TYR A 112 -10.12 18.00 1.07
CA TYR A 112 -9.65 18.76 -0.10
C TYR A 112 -8.29 18.25 -0.59
N SER A 113 -7.35 18.06 0.32
CA SER A 113 -5.99 17.60 -0.04
C SER A 113 -5.99 16.19 -0.61
N LEU A 114 -6.76 15.27 0.00
CA LEU A 114 -6.84 13.87 -0.44
C LEU A 114 -7.52 13.77 -1.81
N GLU A 115 -8.55 14.56 -2.07
CA GLU A 115 -9.19 14.68 -3.39
C GLU A 115 -8.22 15.25 -4.43
N ALA A 116 -7.49 16.32 -4.09
CA ALA A 116 -6.48 16.90 -4.98
C ALA A 116 -5.31 15.95 -5.28
N LEU A 117 -5.09 14.95 -4.43
CA LEU A 117 -4.13 13.85 -4.65
C LEU A 117 -4.73 12.65 -5.40
N ASN A 118 -5.98 12.75 -5.86
CA ASN A 118 -6.73 11.66 -6.49
C ASN A 118 -6.82 10.40 -5.64
N ILE A 119 -6.98 10.56 -4.32
CA ILE A 119 -7.17 9.45 -3.38
C ILE A 119 -8.62 9.45 -2.94
N ASP A 120 -9.35 8.41 -3.32
CA ASP A 120 -10.77 8.29 -3.05
C ASP A 120 -11.08 7.89 -1.59
N LYS A 121 -12.37 7.77 -1.28
CA LYS A 121 -12.84 7.37 0.06
C LYS A 121 -12.39 5.98 0.52
N TYR A 122 -12.02 5.12 -0.42
CA TYR A 122 -11.50 3.77 -0.16
C TYR A 122 -9.96 3.75 -0.09
N GLY A 123 -9.30 4.88 -0.30
CA GLY A 123 -7.85 4.95 -0.38
C GLY A 123 -7.26 4.44 -1.71
N LEU A 124 -8.10 4.30 -2.74
CA LEU A 124 -7.64 3.98 -4.09
C LEU A 124 -7.01 5.21 -4.72
N ASP A 125 -5.88 5.03 -5.37
CA ASP A 125 -5.20 6.05 -6.14
C ASP A 125 -5.56 5.97 -7.64
N GLU A 126 -4.96 6.84 -8.44
CA GLU A 126 -5.21 6.89 -9.88
C GLU A 126 -4.90 5.57 -10.59
N ILE A 127 -3.84 4.86 -10.18
CA ILE A 127 -3.45 3.59 -10.80
C ILE A 127 -4.43 2.47 -10.42
N ASP A 128 -4.86 2.40 -9.15
CA ASP A 128 -5.88 1.44 -8.74
C ASP A 128 -7.16 1.61 -9.56
N ASN A 129 -7.63 2.85 -9.67
CA ASN A 129 -8.84 3.16 -10.45
C ASN A 129 -8.66 2.81 -11.93
N LYS A 130 -7.47 3.07 -12.51
CA LYS A 130 -7.15 2.64 -13.88
C LYS A 130 -7.14 1.12 -14.03
N ILE A 131 -6.61 0.37 -13.05
CA ILE A 131 -6.64 -1.10 -13.06
C ILE A 131 -8.09 -1.59 -13.13
N LEU A 132 -8.94 -1.10 -12.23
CA LEU A 132 -10.35 -1.49 -12.19
C LEU A 132 -11.09 -1.11 -13.48
N SER A 133 -10.91 0.12 -13.97
CA SER A 133 -11.53 0.60 -15.24
C SER A 133 -11.09 -0.24 -16.42
N VAL A 134 -9.81 -0.58 -16.54
CA VAL A 134 -9.32 -1.43 -17.64
C VAL A 134 -9.98 -2.81 -17.61
N ILE A 135 -10.11 -3.42 -16.41
CA ILE A 135 -10.75 -4.73 -16.29
C ILE A 135 -12.25 -4.63 -16.64
N ILE A 136 -12.94 -3.59 -16.20
CA ILE A 136 -14.37 -3.39 -16.47
C ILE A 136 -14.61 -3.07 -17.95
N ASP A 137 -13.98 -2.01 -18.46
CA ASP A 137 -14.33 -1.42 -19.75
C ASP A 137 -13.79 -2.25 -20.92
N LYS A 138 -12.51 -2.68 -20.82
CA LYS A 138 -11.87 -3.43 -21.91
C LYS A 138 -12.12 -4.93 -21.85
N PHE A 139 -12.30 -5.49 -20.64
CA PHE A 139 -12.40 -6.95 -20.45
C PHE A 139 -13.72 -7.39 -19.80
N LYS A 140 -14.74 -6.51 -19.77
CA LYS A 140 -16.10 -6.82 -19.28
C LYS A 140 -16.13 -7.43 -17.89
N GLY A 141 -15.25 -6.94 -17.00
CA GLY A 141 -15.12 -7.42 -15.63
C GLY A 141 -14.17 -8.61 -15.43
N GLY A 142 -13.59 -9.13 -16.49
CA GLY A 142 -12.67 -10.28 -16.45
C GLY A 142 -13.32 -11.62 -16.76
N PRO A 143 -12.61 -12.76 -16.62
CA PRO A 143 -11.24 -12.87 -16.11
C PRO A 143 -10.18 -12.40 -17.12
N VAL A 144 -9.16 -11.70 -16.65
CA VAL A 144 -8.05 -11.20 -17.48
C VAL A 144 -6.68 -11.48 -16.84
N GLY A 145 -5.70 -11.84 -17.65
CA GLY A 145 -4.33 -12.12 -17.21
C GLY A 145 -3.61 -10.87 -16.70
N LEU A 146 -2.75 -11.02 -15.69
CA LEU A 146 -1.97 -9.91 -15.13
C LEU A 146 -1.13 -9.17 -16.17
N THR A 147 -0.43 -9.89 -17.02
CA THR A 147 0.40 -9.33 -18.09
C THR A 147 -0.43 -8.52 -19.09
N THR A 148 -1.67 -8.94 -19.37
CA THR A 148 -2.59 -8.21 -20.24
C THR A 148 -3.03 -6.90 -19.62
N ILE A 149 -3.34 -6.90 -18.31
CA ILE A 149 -3.68 -5.67 -17.57
C ILE A 149 -2.47 -4.73 -17.57
N ALA A 150 -1.28 -5.24 -17.23
CA ALA A 150 -0.04 -4.47 -17.19
C ALA A 150 0.26 -3.81 -18.55
N THR A 151 0.17 -4.57 -19.64
CA THR A 151 0.36 -4.04 -21.01
C THR A 151 -0.67 -2.96 -21.32
N ALA A 152 -1.93 -3.14 -20.93
CA ALA A 152 -2.99 -2.16 -21.18
C ALA A 152 -2.81 -0.84 -20.42
N LEU A 153 -2.08 -0.88 -19.30
CA LEU A 153 -1.76 0.27 -18.44
C LEU A 153 -0.39 0.90 -18.77
N GLY A 154 0.48 0.18 -19.47
CA GLY A 154 1.89 0.57 -19.68
C GLY A 154 2.75 0.38 -18.43
N GLU A 155 2.37 -0.55 -17.54
CA GLU A 155 3.04 -0.83 -16.27
C GLU A 155 3.76 -2.17 -16.28
N ASP A 156 4.70 -2.37 -15.33
CA ASP A 156 5.34 -3.66 -15.12
C ASP A 156 4.40 -4.64 -14.40
N PRO A 157 4.26 -5.91 -14.89
CA PRO A 157 3.43 -6.90 -14.24
C PRO A 157 3.80 -7.19 -12.78
N GLY A 158 5.10 -7.17 -12.45
CA GLY A 158 5.58 -7.36 -11.08
C GLY A 158 5.14 -6.23 -10.16
N THR A 159 5.15 -5.00 -10.63
CA THR A 159 4.65 -3.83 -9.88
C THR A 159 3.17 -3.97 -9.58
N LEU A 160 2.37 -4.39 -10.56
CA LEU A 160 0.93 -4.63 -10.35
C LEU A 160 0.69 -5.72 -9.29
N GLU A 161 1.43 -6.82 -9.35
CA GLU A 161 1.27 -7.96 -8.44
C GLU A 161 1.74 -7.65 -7.01
N GLU A 162 2.80 -6.85 -6.85
CA GLU A 162 3.41 -6.62 -5.54
C GLU A 162 2.87 -5.38 -4.82
N VAL A 163 2.43 -4.36 -5.58
CA VAL A 163 2.08 -3.06 -5.02
C VAL A 163 0.57 -2.83 -4.98
N TYR A 164 -0.13 -3.10 -6.08
CA TYR A 164 -1.54 -2.74 -6.24
C TYR A 164 -2.50 -3.90 -5.92
N GLU A 165 -2.25 -5.06 -6.49
CA GLU A 165 -3.14 -6.22 -6.39
C GLU A 165 -3.41 -6.66 -4.93
N PRO A 166 -2.43 -6.68 -3.99
CA PRO A 166 -2.69 -7.12 -2.63
C PRO A 166 -3.75 -6.28 -1.91
N TYR A 167 -3.74 -4.97 -2.13
CA TYR A 167 -4.74 -4.08 -1.55
C TYR A 167 -6.11 -4.26 -2.18
N LEU A 168 -6.17 -4.31 -3.51
CA LEU A 168 -7.43 -4.51 -4.25
C LEU A 168 -8.11 -5.85 -3.91
N ILE A 169 -7.32 -6.92 -3.69
CA ILE A 169 -7.85 -8.21 -3.25
C ILE A 169 -8.33 -8.12 -1.80
N LYS A 170 -7.51 -7.54 -0.91
CA LYS A 170 -7.83 -7.43 0.53
C LYS A 170 -9.15 -6.69 0.75
N GLU A 171 -9.34 -5.58 0.06
CA GLU A 171 -10.57 -4.77 0.14
C GLU A 171 -11.74 -5.35 -0.68
N GLY A 172 -11.48 -6.42 -1.45
CA GLY A 172 -12.51 -7.13 -2.19
C GLY A 172 -12.94 -6.47 -3.50
N PHE A 173 -12.12 -5.60 -4.09
CA PHE A 173 -12.38 -5.02 -5.41
C PHE A 173 -12.13 -5.99 -6.55
N ILE A 174 -11.12 -6.86 -6.40
CA ILE A 174 -10.78 -7.90 -7.37
C ILE A 174 -10.63 -9.26 -6.69
N LYS A 175 -10.80 -10.32 -7.44
CA LYS A 175 -10.52 -11.69 -7.02
C LYS A 175 -9.59 -12.39 -8.01
N ARG A 176 -8.72 -13.27 -7.50
CA ARG A 176 -7.90 -14.17 -8.32
C ARG A 176 -8.70 -15.41 -8.70
N THR A 177 -8.70 -15.75 -9.96
CA THR A 177 -9.25 -17.01 -10.48
C THR A 177 -8.17 -17.77 -11.24
N PRO A 178 -8.34 -19.06 -11.53
CA PRO A 178 -7.40 -19.80 -12.38
C PRO A 178 -7.21 -19.22 -13.78
N ARG A 179 -8.18 -18.45 -14.28
CA ARG A 179 -8.13 -17.81 -15.59
C ARG A 179 -7.56 -16.38 -15.55
N GLY A 180 -7.43 -15.78 -14.38
CA GLY A 180 -6.96 -14.40 -14.24
C GLY A 180 -7.67 -13.62 -13.14
N ARG A 181 -7.71 -12.30 -13.28
CA ARG A 181 -8.30 -11.36 -12.33
C ARG A 181 -9.68 -10.97 -12.79
N GLU A 182 -10.64 -10.95 -11.86
CA GLU A 182 -12.01 -10.50 -12.09
C GLU A 182 -12.36 -9.41 -11.07
N VAL A 183 -13.10 -8.40 -11.48
CA VAL A 183 -13.65 -7.41 -10.56
C VAL A 183 -14.88 -7.96 -9.85
N THR A 184 -15.18 -7.38 -8.70
CA THR A 184 -16.37 -7.69 -7.91
C THR A 184 -17.43 -6.60 -8.07
N ASP A 185 -18.63 -6.83 -7.56
CA ASP A 185 -19.71 -5.82 -7.54
C ASP A 185 -19.30 -4.53 -6.80
N LEU A 186 -18.39 -4.66 -5.81
CA LEU A 186 -17.85 -3.50 -5.10
C LEU A 186 -17.06 -2.57 -6.04
N ALA A 187 -16.28 -3.12 -6.97
CA ALA A 187 -15.54 -2.32 -7.94
C ALA A 187 -16.47 -1.55 -8.88
N TYR A 188 -17.54 -2.18 -9.37
CA TYR A 188 -18.55 -1.51 -10.17
C TYR A 188 -19.21 -0.36 -9.40
N THR A 189 -19.59 -0.59 -8.14
CA THR A 189 -20.19 0.43 -7.28
C THR A 189 -19.23 1.59 -7.03
N CYS A 190 -17.95 1.30 -6.81
CA CYS A 190 -16.92 2.31 -6.57
C CYS A 190 -16.76 3.24 -7.79
N LEU A 191 -16.59 2.69 -8.98
CA LEU A 191 -16.32 3.47 -10.20
C LEU A 191 -17.54 4.25 -10.70
N LEU A 192 -18.75 3.73 -10.52
CA LEU A 192 -19.98 4.44 -10.88
C LEU A 192 -20.24 5.69 -10.02
N TYR A 193 -19.72 5.72 -8.79
CA TYR A 193 -19.79 6.90 -7.90
C TYR A 193 -18.67 7.92 -8.15
N THR A 194 -17.61 7.56 -8.86
CA THR A 194 -16.45 8.42 -9.16
C THR A 194 -16.44 8.99 -10.58
N SER A 195 -17.40 8.59 -11.42
CA SER A 195 -17.62 9.23 -12.74
C SER A 195 -18.51 10.46 -12.56
N PRO A 196 -18.06 11.66 -12.98
CA PRO A 196 -18.86 12.89 -12.98
C PRO A 196 -20.02 12.83 -13.97
#